data_c3b1a2e080274cd5dedad027bc7aa7ff
#
_entry.id   c3b1a2e080274cd5dedad027bc7aa7ff
#
_cell.length_a   1.000
_cell.length_b   1.000
_cell.length_c   1.000
_cell.angle_alpha   90.00
_cell.angle_beta   90.00
_cell.angle_gamma   90.00
#
_symmetry.space_group_name_H-M   'P 1'
#
loop_
_entity.id
_entity.type
_entity.pdbx_description
1 polymer ?
#
loop_
_entity_poly.entity_id
_entity_poly.type
_entity_poly.pdbx_seq_one_letter_code
_entity_poly.pdbx_strand_id
1 'polypeptide(L)'
;CIIGAGPSGITAAKNCQQNGIAYDIFEKNNKVGGNWVFNSATGHSSVYENTHIISSRTMSEYEDYPMPTTYPDYPRHDHLQAYFENYSKHFGVYENIKFHHTVDHVSKDSNGKWQVEYTDNQGNKHTKIYDYLMVSNGHHWMPKYPNYDGEFTGKWMHSHDFKGVTDEWRDKKILVIGAGNSGCDVAVESARVSKHIYISMRSPQWFVPKFMLGYPADILVKALEKLSPKTRQKL
;
A
#
# COMPACT_ATOMS: atom_id res chain seq x y z
N CYS A 1 -22.27 1.34 -0.12
CA CYS A 1 -21.23 1.20 -1.16
C CYS A 1 -19.84 1.27 -0.56
N ILE A 2 -18.94 0.37 -0.96
CA ILE A 2 -17.52 0.38 -0.60
C ILE A 2 -16.70 0.47 -1.88
N ILE A 3 -15.79 1.45 -1.96
CA ILE A 3 -14.93 1.69 -3.13
C ILE A 3 -13.53 1.20 -2.83
N GLY A 4 -13.10 0.14 -3.52
CA GLY A 4 -11.79 -0.50 -3.41
C GLY A 4 -11.77 -1.72 -2.50
N ALA A 5 -11.08 -2.79 -2.93
CA ALA A 5 -10.85 -4.03 -2.18
C ALA A 5 -9.38 -4.16 -1.71
N GLY A 6 -8.77 -3.04 -1.38
CA GLY A 6 -7.53 -3.00 -0.61
C GLY A 6 -7.76 -3.33 0.87
N PRO A 7 -6.71 -3.29 1.71
CA PRO A 7 -6.79 -3.60 3.14
C PRO A 7 -7.97 -2.95 3.87
N SER A 8 -8.22 -1.66 3.63
CA SER A 8 -9.33 -0.93 4.27
C SER A 8 -10.70 -1.36 3.77
N GLY A 9 -10.85 -1.63 2.46
CA GLY A 9 -12.14 -2.00 1.89
C GLY A 9 -12.62 -3.38 2.32
N ILE A 10 -11.71 -4.37 2.38
CA ILE A 10 -12.08 -5.72 2.83
C ILE A 10 -12.43 -5.76 4.32
N THR A 11 -11.77 -4.95 5.16
CA THR A 11 -12.14 -4.81 6.57
C THR A 11 -13.46 -4.09 6.76
N ALA A 12 -13.73 -3.05 5.97
CA ALA A 12 -15.03 -2.38 5.95
C ALA A 12 -16.16 -3.35 5.56
N ALA A 13 -15.96 -4.13 4.49
CA ALA A 13 -16.92 -5.14 4.05
C ALA A 13 -17.18 -6.22 5.10
N LYS A 14 -16.12 -6.75 5.73
CA LYS A 14 -16.22 -7.70 6.84
C LYS A 14 -17.06 -7.14 7.99
N ASN A 15 -16.80 -5.90 8.40
CA ASN A 15 -17.56 -5.26 9.47
C ASN A 15 -19.04 -5.02 9.09
N CYS A 16 -19.32 -4.62 7.85
CA CYS A 16 -20.70 -4.53 7.35
C CYS A 16 -21.41 -5.88 7.46
N GLN A 17 -20.78 -6.96 6.97
CA GLN A 17 -21.34 -8.30 6.99
C GLN A 17 -21.61 -8.79 8.41
N GLN A 18 -20.68 -8.60 9.34
CA GLN A 18 -20.85 -9.00 10.74
C GLN A 18 -21.98 -8.25 11.47
N ASN A 19 -22.31 -7.03 11.01
CA ASN A 19 -23.39 -6.23 11.57
C ASN A 19 -24.70 -6.32 10.75
N GLY A 20 -24.80 -7.26 9.80
CA GLY A 20 -26.01 -7.45 8.99
C GLY A 20 -26.30 -6.29 8.03
N ILE A 21 -25.31 -5.47 7.70
CA ILE A 21 -25.43 -4.33 6.78
C ILE A 21 -25.15 -4.84 5.36
N ALA A 22 -26.15 -4.76 4.49
CA ALA A 22 -25.98 -5.10 3.07
C ALA A 22 -25.02 -4.11 2.40
N TYR A 23 -24.11 -4.62 1.56
CA TYR A 23 -23.12 -3.80 0.86
C TYR A 23 -22.82 -4.29 -0.54
N ASP A 24 -22.35 -3.38 -1.38
CA ASP A 24 -21.61 -3.67 -2.59
C ASP A 24 -20.16 -3.20 -2.40
N ILE A 25 -19.19 -3.99 -2.83
CA ILE A 25 -17.79 -3.61 -2.86
C ILE A 25 -17.25 -3.68 -4.29
N PHE A 26 -16.75 -2.56 -4.79
CA PHE A 26 -16.25 -2.41 -6.15
C PHE A 26 -14.73 -2.34 -6.16
N GLU A 27 -14.09 -3.16 -7.00
CA GLU A 27 -12.65 -3.16 -7.21
C GLU A 27 -12.34 -3.09 -8.72
N LYS A 28 -11.55 -2.10 -9.10
CA LYS A 28 -11.15 -1.94 -10.51
C LYS A 28 -10.13 -2.98 -11.00
N ASN A 29 -9.38 -3.56 -10.07
CA ASN A 29 -8.39 -4.59 -10.37
C ASN A 29 -9.03 -5.99 -10.39
N ASN A 30 -8.23 -7.00 -10.70
CA ASN A 30 -8.62 -8.41 -10.69
C ASN A 30 -8.21 -9.15 -9.40
N LYS A 31 -7.65 -8.44 -8.42
CA LYS A 31 -7.13 -9.02 -7.18
C LYS A 31 -7.43 -8.13 -5.99
N VAL A 32 -7.58 -8.78 -4.84
CA VAL A 32 -7.56 -8.14 -3.53
C VAL A 32 -6.13 -7.71 -3.17
N GLY A 33 -5.99 -6.61 -2.45
CA GLY A 33 -4.71 -6.18 -1.88
C GLY A 33 -4.34 -4.72 -2.19
N GLY A 34 -5.07 -4.06 -3.09
CA GLY A 34 -4.85 -2.65 -3.42
C GLY A 34 -3.42 -2.37 -3.88
N ASN A 35 -2.72 -1.47 -3.19
CA ASN A 35 -1.34 -1.12 -3.53
C ASN A 35 -0.34 -2.30 -3.44
N TRP A 36 -0.65 -3.34 -2.64
CA TRP A 36 0.23 -4.51 -2.46
C TRP A 36 0.22 -5.50 -3.63
N VAL A 37 -0.62 -5.27 -4.64
CA VAL A 37 -0.64 -6.07 -5.87
C VAL A 37 0.48 -5.60 -6.81
N PHE A 38 1.60 -6.31 -6.81
CA PHE A 38 2.71 -6.01 -7.72
C PHE A 38 2.27 -6.19 -9.18
N ASN A 39 2.71 -5.28 -10.05
CA ASN A 39 2.33 -5.26 -11.47
C ASN A 39 0.82 -5.40 -11.69
N SER A 40 0.03 -4.64 -10.92
CA SER A 40 -1.43 -4.63 -11.04
C SER A 40 -1.88 -4.35 -12.47
N ALA A 41 -2.93 -5.05 -12.93
CA ALA A 41 -3.46 -4.92 -14.29
C ALA A 41 -3.89 -3.48 -14.64
N THR A 42 -4.23 -2.70 -13.63
CA THR A 42 -4.66 -1.29 -13.77
C THR A 42 -3.52 -0.28 -13.59
N GLY A 43 -2.29 -0.73 -13.34
CA GLY A 43 -1.11 0.13 -13.20
C GLY A 43 -1.11 1.04 -11.95
N HIS A 44 -2.09 0.92 -11.06
CA HIS A 44 -2.23 1.84 -9.92
C HIS A 44 -1.28 1.55 -8.75
N SER A 45 -0.67 0.39 -8.70
CA SER A 45 0.21 -0.01 -7.61
C SER A 45 1.59 0.64 -7.73
N SER A 46 2.09 1.19 -6.63
CA SER A 46 3.41 1.77 -6.52
C SER A 46 4.46 0.83 -5.94
N VAL A 47 4.10 -0.42 -5.62
CA VAL A 47 5.08 -1.40 -5.13
C VAL A 47 6.01 -1.87 -6.24
N TYR A 48 7.24 -2.18 -5.86
CA TYR A 48 8.31 -2.72 -6.69
C TYR A 48 8.70 -4.11 -6.17
N GLU A 49 9.50 -4.83 -6.95
CA GLU A 49 9.81 -6.26 -6.74
C GLU A 49 10.24 -6.61 -5.30
N ASN A 50 11.06 -5.78 -4.68
CA ASN A 50 11.58 -6.02 -3.32
C ASN A 50 10.84 -5.24 -2.23
N THR A 51 9.68 -4.64 -2.54
CA THR A 51 8.89 -3.92 -1.54
C THR A 51 8.47 -4.86 -0.40
N HIS A 52 8.73 -4.43 0.82
CA HIS A 52 8.30 -5.10 2.05
C HIS A 52 7.80 -4.05 3.05
N ILE A 53 7.02 -4.47 4.04
CA ILE A 53 6.57 -3.54 5.08
C ILE A 53 7.73 -3.09 5.96
N ILE A 54 7.60 -1.90 6.54
CA ILE A 54 8.59 -1.29 7.43
C ILE A 54 8.33 -1.58 8.91
N SER A 55 7.13 -2.04 9.27
CA SER A 55 6.76 -2.56 10.58
C SER A 55 6.82 -4.09 10.58
N SER A 56 7.05 -4.69 11.73
CA SER A 56 7.12 -6.13 11.83
C SER A 56 5.77 -6.80 11.56
N ARG A 57 5.80 -8.08 11.20
CA ARG A 57 4.64 -8.92 10.92
C ARG A 57 3.59 -8.83 12.02
N THR A 58 3.99 -9.04 13.27
CA THR A 58 3.11 -9.01 14.44
C THR A 58 2.59 -7.62 14.81
N MET A 59 3.20 -6.57 14.29
CA MET A 59 2.73 -5.19 14.46
C MET A 59 1.82 -4.71 13.32
N SER A 60 1.74 -5.50 12.24
CA SER A 60 1.02 -5.15 11.01
C SER A 60 -0.16 -6.07 10.71
N GLU A 61 -0.28 -7.18 11.40
CA GLU A 61 -1.40 -8.12 11.26
C GLU A 61 -2.71 -7.53 11.81
N TYR A 62 -3.82 -8.01 11.30
CA TYR A 62 -5.12 -7.72 11.89
C TYR A 62 -5.28 -8.47 13.21
N GLU A 63 -5.92 -7.84 14.17
CA GLU A 63 -6.11 -8.37 15.52
C GLU A 63 -6.91 -9.68 15.52
N ASP A 64 -7.86 -9.80 14.59
CA ASP A 64 -8.75 -10.95 14.43
C ASP A 64 -8.27 -11.97 13.38
N TYR A 65 -7.12 -11.72 12.74
CA TYR A 65 -6.54 -12.60 11.72
C TYR A 65 -5.01 -12.50 11.71
N PRO A 66 -4.31 -13.23 12.57
CA PRO A 66 -2.86 -13.20 12.63
C PRO A 66 -2.20 -13.63 11.31
N MET A 67 -1.07 -13.03 10.96
CA MET A 67 -0.28 -13.46 9.82
C MET A 67 0.38 -14.83 10.10
N PRO A 68 0.54 -15.69 9.09
CA PRO A 68 1.23 -16.96 9.24
C PRO A 68 2.63 -16.79 9.86
N THR A 69 2.97 -17.64 10.82
CA THR A 69 4.30 -17.63 11.47
C THR A 69 5.44 -17.99 10.52
N THR A 70 5.11 -18.57 9.36
CA THR A 70 6.05 -18.88 8.28
C THR A 70 6.46 -17.64 7.47
N TYR A 71 5.74 -16.52 7.62
CA TYR A 71 6.12 -15.27 6.97
C TYR A 71 7.34 -14.67 7.67
N PRO A 72 8.23 -13.99 6.93
CA PRO A 72 9.36 -13.29 7.54
C PRO A 72 8.88 -12.19 8.49
N ASP A 73 9.76 -11.70 9.38
CA ASP A 73 9.44 -10.61 10.30
C ASP A 73 8.98 -9.33 9.58
N TYR A 74 9.50 -9.09 8.38
CA TYR A 74 9.08 -7.99 7.51
C TYR A 74 8.60 -8.55 6.17
N PRO A 75 7.30 -8.91 6.06
CA PRO A 75 6.75 -9.53 4.86
C PRO A 75 6.86 -8.65 3.62
N ARG A 76 7.13 -9.28 2.49
CA ARG A 76 7.12 -8.65 1.17
C ARG A 76 5.68 -8.44 0.67
N HIS A 77 5.57 -7.66 -0.41
CA HIS A 77 4.28 -7.37 -1.05
C HIS A 77 3.47 -8.62 -1.42
N ASP A 78 4.12 -9.70 -1.85
CA ASP A 78 3.46 -10.96 -2.22
C ASP A 78 2.84 -11.68 -1.01
N HIS A 79 3.54 -11.72 0.13
CA HIS A 79 2.98 -12.22 1.38
C HIS A 79 1.78 -11.38 1.83
N LEU A 80 1.88 -10.05 1.72
CA LEU A 80 0.80 -9.15 2.12
C LEU A 80 -0.41 -9.28 1.19
N GLN A 81 -0.21 -9.37 -0.12
CA GLN A 81 -1.30 -9.59 -1.07
C GLN A 81 -2.01 -10.92 -0.76
N ALA A 82 -1.26 -12.00 -0.54
CA ALA A 82 -1.82 -13.30 -0.17
C ALA A 82 -2.55 -13.24 1.19
N TYR A 83 -2.00 -12.52 2.17
CA TYR A 83 -2.62 -12.33 3.48
C TYR A 83 -3.99 -11.63 3.36
N PHE A 84 -4.09 -10.54 2.60
CA PHE A 84 -5.35 -9.82 2.41
C PHE A 84 -6.37 -10.63 1.60
N GLU A 85 -5.92 -11.38 0.62
CA GLU A 85 -6.80 -12.28 -0.13
C GLU A 85 -7.33 -13.40 0.76
N ASN A 86 -6.48 -14.04 1.56
CA ASN A 86 -6.88 -15.08 2.52
C ASN A 86 -7.80 -14.52 3.61
N TYR A 87 -7.55 -13.30 4.11
CA TYR A 87 -8.45 -12.61 5.03
C TYR A 87 -9.85 -12.46 4.42
N SER A 88 -9.94 -11.97 3.19
CA SER A 88 -11.23 -11.76 2.52
C SER A 88 -11.99 -13.08 2.31
N LYS A 89 -11.28 -14.16 1.98
CA LYS A 89 -11.86 -15.52 1.85
C LYS A 89 -12.30 -16.07 3.20
N HIS A 90 -11.46 -15.94 4.23
CA HIS A 90 -11.75 -16.45 5.58
C HIS A 90 -13.06 -15.86 6.15
N PHE A 91 -13.28 -14.57 5.92
CA PHE A 91 -14.49 -13.89 6.39
C PHE A 91 -15.64 -13.87 5.37
N GLY A 92 -15.53 -14.60 4.25
CA GLY A 92 -16.60 -14.69 3.23
C GLY A 92 -16.89 -13.37 2.50
N VAL A 93 -15.91 -12.46 2.46
CA VAL A 93 -16.02 -11.18 1.76
C VAL A 93 -15.66 -11.33 0.28
N TYR A 94 -14.74 -12.25 -0.04
CA TYR A 94 -14.12 -12.38 -1.36
C TYR A 94 -15.15 -12.56 -2.47
N GLU A 95 -16.15 -13.40 -2.27
CA GLU A 95 -17.19 -13.75 -3.24
C GLU A 95 -18.14 -12.58 -3.53
N ASN A 96 -18.18 -11.58 -2.64
CA ASN A 96 -19.01 -10.38 -2.80
C ASN A 96 -18.28 -9.24 -3.52
N ILE A 97 -16.97 -9.39 -3.81
CA ILE A 97 -16.19 -8.35 -4.47
C ILE A 97 -16.51 -8.33 -5.96
N LYS A 98 -16.96 -7.18 -6.44
CA LYS A 98 -17.17 -6.93 -7.87
C LYS A 98 -15.85 -6.47 -8.48
N PHE A 99 -15.04 -7.45 -8.94
CA PHE A 99 -13.78 -7.19 -9.64
C PHE A 99 -14.03 -6.59 -11.03
N HIS A 100 -13.03 -5.86 -11.56
CA HIS A 100 -13.13 -5.16 -12.85
C HIS A 100 -14.28 -4.16 -12.91
N HIS A 101 -14.70 -3.63 -11.77
CA HIS A 101 -15.72 -2.58 -11.69
C HIS A 101 -15.06 -1.28 -11.23
N THR A 102 -15.13 -0.27 -12.08
CA THR A 102 -14.57 1.05 -11.80
C THR A 102 -15.67 1.99 -11.36
N VAL A 103 -15.56 2.55 -10.16
CA VAL A 103 -16.42 3.67 -9.76
C VAL A 103 -15.87 4.94 -10.41
N ASP A 104 -16.67 5.53 -11.28
CA ASP A 104 -16.30 6.68 -12.10
C ASP A 104 -16.62 8.00 -11.40
N HIS A 105 -17.81 8.08 -10.78
CA HIS A 105 -18.27 9.28 -10.11
C HIS A 105 -19.19 8.98 -8.94
N VAL A 106 -19.15 9.84 -7.94
CA VAL A 106 -20.08 9.82 -6.81
C VAL A 106 -20.59 11.21 -6.50
N SER A 107 -21.90 11.33 -6.24
CA SER A 107 -22.56 12.58 -5.86
C SER A 107 -23.67 12.31 -4.87
N LYS A 108 -24.19 13.35 -4.24
CA LYS A 108 -25.42 13.24 -3.45
C LYS A 108 -26.63 13.60 -4.30
N ASP A 109 -27.68 12.81 -4.19
CA ASP A 109 -28.98 13.13 -4.77
C ASP A 109 -29.75 14.17 -3.94
N SER A 110 -30.93 14.58 -4.40
CA SER A 110 -31.78 15.54 -3.71
C SER A 110 -32.27 15.08 -2.33
N ASN A 111 -32.20 13.77 -2.05
CA ASN A 111 -32.62 13.17 -0.78
C ASN A 111 -31.41 12.94 0.16
N GLY A 112 -30.22 13.39 -0.24
CA GLY A 112 -28.98 13.24 0.52
C GLY A 112 -28.37 11.84 0.46
N LYS A 113 -28.88 10.92 -0.38
CA LYS A 113 -28.32 9.60 -0.62
C LYS A 113 -27.18 9.67 -1.63
N TRP A 114 -26.31 8.66 -1.64
CA TRP A 114 -25.17 8.59 -2.53
C TRP A 114 -25.56 7.96 -3.86
N GLN A 115 -25.49 8.73 -4.93
CA GLN A 115 -25.55 8.25 -6.30
C GLN A 115 -24.14 7.85 -6.73
N VAL A 116 -23.95 6.58 -7.10
CA VAL A 116 -22.68 6.00 -7.51
C VAL A 116 -22.78 5.56 -8.96
N GLU A 117 -21.94 6.15 -9.80
CA GLU A 117 -21.80 5.81 -11.21
C GLU A 117 -20.58 4.91 -11.37
N TYR A 118 -20.75 3.76 -12.01
CA TYR A 118 -19.65 2.81 -12.20
C TYR A 118 -19.75 2.11 -13.56
N THR A 119 -18.58 1.66 -14.03
CA THR A 119 -18.42 0.84 -15.24
C THR A 119 -18.15 -0.60 -14.82
N ASP A 120 -18.90 -1.55 -15.35
CA ASP A 120 -18.75 -2.98 -15.07
C ASP A 120 -17.61 -3.65 -15.89
N ASN A 121 -17.40 -4.95 -15.69
CA ASN A 121 -16.38 -5.73 -16.39
C ASN A 121 -16.63 -5.92 -17.89
N GLN A 122 -17.80 -5.55 -18.41
CA GLN A 122 -18.17 -5.57 -19.82
C GLN A 122 -18.08 -4.18 -20.45
N GLY A 123 -17.79 -3.15 -19.66
CA GLY A 123 -17.74 -1.75 -20.11
C GLY A 123 -19.09 -1.03 -20.08
N ASN A 124 -20.14 -1.64 -19.51
CA ASN A 124 -21.43 -0.98 -19.40
C ASN A 124 -21.43 -0.03 -18.20
N LYS A 125 -22.07 1.12 -18.39
CA LYS A 125 -22.25 2.13 -17.34
C LYS A 125 -23.53 1.89 -16.56
N HIS A 126 -23.41 2.02 -15.25
CA HIS A 126 -24.49 1.82 -14.28
C HIS A 126 -24.54 2.97 -13.30
N THR A 127 -25.74 3.21 -12.76
CA THR A 127 -25.95 4.13 -11.64
C THR A 127 -26.74 3.41 -10.56
N LYS A 128 -26.28 3.50 -9.31
CA LYS A 128 -26.96 2.91 -8.15
C LYS A 128 -26.96 3.87 -6.97
N ILE A 129 -28.05 3.85 -6.20
CA ILE A 129 -28.23 4.71 -5.01
C ILE A 129 -27.90 3.89 -3.76
N TYR A 130 -27.17 4.54 -2.83
CA TYR A 130 -26.76 3.98 -1.54
C TYR A 130 -27.04 4.96 -0.40
N ASP A 131 -27.36 4.43 0.77
CA ASP A 131 -27.52 5.24 1.99
C ASP A 131 -26.15 5.73 2.52
N TYR A 132 -25.12 4.91 2.39
CA TYR A 132 -23.77 5.19 2.90
C TYR A 132 -22.70 4.89 1.85
N LEU A 133 -21.61 5.65 1.93
CA LEU A 133 -20.43 5.50 1.07
C LEU A 133 -19.18 5.39 1.93
N MET A 134 -18.39 4.34 1.69
CA MET A 134 -17.06 4.13 2.26
C MET A 134 -16.01 4.21 1.15
N VAL A 135 -15.19 5.25 1.19
CA VAL A 135 -14.15 5.49 0.20
C VAL A 135 -12.84 4.86 0.67
N SER A 136 -12.49 3.71 0.09
CA SER A 136 -11.28 2.93 0.41
C SER A 136 -10.32 2.83 -0.79
N ASN A 137 -10.27 3.87 -1.60
CA ASN A 137 -9.55 3.92 -2.88
C ASN A 137 -8.02 3.97 -2.77
N GLY A 138 -7.47 4.06 -1.54
CA GLY A 138 -6.04 4.22 -1.31
C GLY A 138 -5.50 5.61 -1.69
N HIS A 139 -4.18 5.81 -1.54
CA HIS A 139 -3.56 7.14 -1.70
C HIS A 139 -2.23 7.15 -2.47
N HIS A 140 -1.68 5.99 -2.84
CA HIS A 140 -0.38 5.90 -3.55
C HIS A 140 -0.51 5.65 -5.07
N TRP A 141 -1.70 5.69 -5.63
CA TRP A 141 -1.96 5.35 -7.03
C TRP A 141 -1.77 6.51 -8.02
N MET A 142 -1.70 7.75 -7.52
CA MET A 142 -1.52 8.95 -8.34
C MET A 142 -0.23 9.67 -7.96
N PRO A 143 0.85 9.55 -8.75
CA PRO A 143 2.12 10.20 -8.46
C PRO A 143 2.02 11.72 -8.62
N LYS A 144 2.65 12.46 -7.70
CA LYS A 144 2.81 13.89 -7.80
C LYS A 144 4.22 14.22 -8.25
N TYR A 145 4.34 14.76 -9.45
CA TYR A 145 5.62 15.14 -10.01
C TYR A 145 6.05 16.51 -9.48
N PRO A 146 7.31 16.64 -9.02
CA PRO A 146 7.87 17.94 -8.68
C PRO A 146 8.15 18.76 -9.95
N ASN A 147 8.08 20.08 -9.83
CA ASN A 147 8.55 21.00 -10.86
C ASN A 147 9.93 21.55 -10.44
N TYR A 148 10.93 21.35 -11.29
CA TYR A 148 12.28 21.88 -11.11
C TYR A 148 12.63 22.79 -12.27
N ASP A 149 13.31 23.90 -11.98
CA ASP A 149 13.79 24.80 -13.01
C ASP A 149 14.96 24.16 -13.77
N GLY A 150 15.04 24.46 -15.07
CA GLY A 150 16.10 23.99 -15.97
C GLY A 150 15.71 22.75 -16.77
N GLU A 151 16.69 22.22 -17.51
CA GLU A 151 16.52 21.03 -18.36
C GLU A 151 17.41 19.89 -17.87
N PHE A 152 16.86 18.70 -17.86
CA PHE A 152 17.60 17.46 -17.60
C PHE A 152 17.45 16.52 -18.80
N THR A 153 18.55 16.30 -19.50
CA THR A 153 18.58 15.46 -20.71
C THR A 153 18.72 13.97 -20.43
N GLY A 154 18.94 13.59 -19.16
CA GLY A 154 19.02 12.20 -18.74
C GLY A 154 17.65 11.54 -18.57
N LYS A 155 17.65 10.23 -18.41
CA LYS A 155 16.44 9.47 -18.07
C LYS A 155 16.02 9.78 -16.63
N TRP A 156 14.75 10.06 -16.43
CA TRP A 156 14.18 10.24 -15.11
C TRP A 156 12.83 9.51 -14.99
N MET A 157 12.43 9.17 -13.80
CA MET A 157 11.15 8.53 -13.50
C MET A 157 10.68 8.88 -12.08
N HIS A 158 9.39 8.76 -11.84
CA HIS A 158 8.85 8.80 -10.49
C HIS A 158 9.03 7.43 -9.81
N SER A 159 9.20 7.40 -8.48
CA SER A 159 9.32 6.14 -7.73
C SER A 159 8.09 5.22 -7.86
N HIS A 160 6.92 5.77 -8.22
CA HIS A 160 5.73 4.99 -8.55
C HIS A 160 5.97 4.03 -9.74
N ASP A 161 6.76 4.46 -10.71
CA ASP A 161 7.03 3.71 -11.94
C ASP A 161 8.24 2.76 -11.79
N PHE A 162 8.98 2.90 -10.70
CA PHE A 162 10.08 1.98 -10.36
C PHE A 162 9.50 0.62 -9.99
N LYS A 163 9.88 -0.42 -10.75
CA LYS A 163 9.44 -1.81 -10.48
C LYS A 163 10.60 -2.72 -10.08
N GLY A 164 11.80 -2.23 -10.16
CA GLY A 164 13.05 -2.93 -9.85
C GLY A 164 14.19 -2.39 -10.69
N VAL A 165 15.42 -2.78 -10.38
CA VAL A 165 16.58 -2.44 -11.18
C VAL A 165 16.68 -3.34 -12.41
N THR A 166 17.07 -2.76 -13.54
CA THR A 166 17.31 -3.48 -14.80
C THR A 166 18.75 -3.25 -15.27
N ASP A 167 19.19 -3.92 -16.31
CA ASP A 167 20.52 -3.72 -16.89
C ASP A 167 20.79 -2.29 -17.37
N GLU A 168 19.72 -1.53 -17.67
CA GLU A 168 19.85 -0.10 -18.01
C GLU A 168 20.46 0.75 -16.90
N TRP A 169 20.39 0.29 -15.65
CA TRP A 169 20.92 0.99 -14.46
C TRP A 169 22.40 0.73 -14.25
N ARG A 170 22.94 -0.30 -14.91
CA ARG A 170 24.33 -0.73 -14.77
C ARG A 170 25.28 0.39 -15.17
N ASP A 171 26.28 0.61 -14.32
CA ASP A 171 27.35 1.60 -14.51
C ASP A 171 26.87 3.06 -14.65
N LYS A 172 25.60 3.36 -14.35
CA LYS A 172 25.08 4.72 -14.36
C LYS A 172 25.39 5.47 -13.07
N LYS A 173 25.43 6.80 -13.16
CA LYS A 173 25.35 7.69 -11.99
C LYS A 173 23.87 8.02 -11.79
N ILE A 174 23.36 7.73 -10.60
CA ILE A 174 21.93 7.88 -10.29
C ILE A 174 21.76 8.87 -9.16
N LEU A 175 20.84 9.79 -9.31
CA LEU A 175 20.38 10.71 -8.27
C LEU A 175 18.97 10.33 -7.86
N VAL A 176 18.79 10.01 -6.59
CA VAL A 176 17.46 9.82 -5.95
C VAL A 176 17.09 11.10 -5.21
N ILE A 177 15.97 11.71 -5.57
CA ILE A 177 15.47 12.92 -4.94
C ILE A 177 14.40 12.53 -3.93
N GLY A 178 14.69 12.75 -2.66
CA GLY A 178 13.87 12.35 -1.51
C GLY A 178 14.45 11.13 -0.78
N ALA A 179 14.40 11.15 0.54
CA ALA A 179 14.87 10.08 1.42
C ALA A 179 13.73 9.51 2.28
N GLY A 180 12.51 9.48 1.76
CA GLY A 180 11.44 8.67 2.34
C GLY A 180 11.68 7.17 2.11
N ASN A 181 10.79 6.31 2.59
CA ASN A 181 10.93 4.86 2.48
C ASN A 181 11.25 4.40 1.04
N SER A 182 10.45 4.84 0.06
CA SER A 182 10.68 4.50 -1.34
C SER A 182 12.01 5.03 -1.88
N GLY A 183 12.39 6.26 -1.50
CA GLY A 183 13.68 6.83 -1.94
C GLY A 183 14.87 6.05 -1.40
N CYS A 184 14.85 5.65 -0.14
CA CYS A 184 15.88 4.83 0.47
C CYS A 184 15.98 3.46 -0.20
N ASP A 185 14.85 2.80 -0.43
CA ASP A 185 14.83 1.48 -1.07
C ASP A 185 15.32 1.55 -2.53
N VAL A 186 14.85 2.54 -3.31
CA VAL A 186 15.33 2.76 -4.68
C VAL A 186 16.85 3.01 -4.69
N ALA A 187 17.37 3.79 -3.73
CA ALA A 187 18.80 4.03 -3.62
C ALA A 187 19.59 2.75 -3.31
N VAL A 188 19.12 1.95 -2.36
CA VAL A 188 19.76 0.67 -1.99
C VAL A 188 19.76 -0.32 -3.15
N GLU A 189 18.61 -0.51 -3.81
CA GLU A 189 18.51 -1.41 -4.96
C GLU A 189 19.39 -0.94 -6.12
N SER A 190 19.38 0.35 -6.41
CA SER A 190 20.17 0.94 -7.48
C SER A 190 21.69 0.85 -7.20
N ALA A 191 22.12 0.98 -5.94
CA ALA A 191 23.52 0.91 -5.56
C ALA A 191 24.17 -0.44 -5.87
N ARG A 192 23.38 -1.51 -6.00
CA ARG A 192 23.88 -2.86 -6.32
C ARG A 192 24.43 -2.99 -7.74
N VAL A 193 23.97 -2.12 -8.66
CA VAL A 193 24.29 -2.22 -10.09
C VAL A 193 24.87 -0.94 -10.67
N SER A 194 24.62 0.21 -10.07
CA SER A 194 25.06 1.51 -10.57
C SER A 194 26.53 1.80 -10.23
N LYS A 195 27.14 2.70 -10.99
CA LYS A 195 28.50 3.19 -10.71
C LYS A 195 28.55 4.08 -9.47
N HIS A 196 27.58 4.97 -9.30
CA HIS A 196 27.44 5.85 -8.15
C HIS A 196 25.96 6.14 -7.88
N ILE A 197 25.60 6.25 -6.62
CA ILE A 197 24.29 6.67 -6.17
C ILE A 197 24.40 7.91 -5.30
N TYR A 198 23.52 8.87 -5.51
CA TYR A 198 23.37 10.07 -4.73
C TYR A 198 21.95 10.15 -4.20
N ILE A 199 21.76 10.61 -2.96
CA ILE A 199 20.47 10.90 -2.39
C ILE A 199 20.41 12.38 -2.03
N SER A 200 19.45 13.11 -2.60
CA SER A 200 19.16 14.48 -2.23
C SER A 200 18.03 14.51 -1.20
N MET A 201 18.25 15.13 -0.06
CA MET A 201 17.25 15.28 0.99
C MET A 201 17.24 16.71 1.55
N ARG A 202 16.04 17.20 1.88
CA ARG A 202 15.89 18.56 2.45
C ARG A 202 16.27 18.67 3.90
N SER A 203 16.07 17.58 4.64
CA SER A 203 16.32 17.52 6.08
C SER A 203 17.03 16.22 6.43
N PRO A 204 17.92 16.20 7.43
CA PRO A 204 18.54 14.97 7.90
C PRO A 204 17.48 14.02 8.44
N GLN A 205 17.74 12.74 8.34
CA GLN A 205 16.86 11.67 8.83
C GLN A 205 17.68 10.68 9.67
N TRP A 206 17.02 10.10 10.66
CA TRP A 206 17.58 9.02 11.44
C TRP A 206 17.27 7.69 10.77
N PHE A 207 18.31 6.91 10.57
CA PHE A 207 18.20 5.52 10.10
C PHE A 207 18.41 4.60 11.30
N VAL A 208 17.39 3.83 11.64
CA VAL A 208 17.45 2.87 12.74
C VAL A 208 17.51 1.44 12.19
N PRO A 209 18.22 0.52 12.84
CA PRO A 209 18.23 -0.88 12.45
C PRO A 209 16.83 -1.48 12.53
N LYS A 210 16.49 -2.36 11.58
CA LYS A 210 15.23 -3.14 11.65
C LYS A 210 15.23 -4.15 12.80
N PHE A 211 16.40 -4.65 13.16
CA PHE A 211 16.59 -5.62 14.23
C PHE A 211 17.50 -5.05 15.32
N MET A 212 17.12 -5.26 16.56
CA MET A 212 17.92 -4.96 17.75
C MET A 212 17.92 -6.21 18.65
N LEU A 213 19.10 -6.66 19.07
CA LEU A 213 19.25 -7.85 19.91
C LEU A 213 18.58 -9.11 19.31
N GLY A 214 18.51 -9.22 17.98
CA GLY A 214 17.88 -10.35 17.29
C GLY A 214 16.35 -10.26 17.14
N TYR A 215 15.72 -9.20 17.62
CA TYR A 215 14.27 -8.97 17.53
C TYR A 215 13.96 -7.77 16.64
N PRO A 216 12.79 -7.74 15.99
CA PRO A 216 12.31 -6.54 15.32
C PRO A 216 12.29 -5.33 16.29
N ALA A 217 12.84 -4.20 15.82
CA ALA A 217 13.05 -3.05 16.69
C ALA A 217 11.73 -2.46 17.22
N ASP A 218 10.67 -2.49 16.42
CA ASP A 218 9.34 -2.00 16.81
C ASP A 218 8.70 -2.82 17.94
N ILE A 219 8.96 -4.14 17.99
CA ILE A 219 8.51 -5.00 19.10
C ILE A 219 9.23 -4.61 20.39
N LEU A 220 10.56 -4.35 20.33
CA LEU A 220 11.31 -3.90 21.49
C LEU A 220 10.85 -2.53 21.97
N VAL A 221 10.62 -1.58 21.06
CA VAL A 221 10.11 -0.25 21.41
C VAL A 221 8.75 -0.38 22.11
N LYS A 222 7.81 -1.18 21.57
CA LYS A 222 6.51 -1.43 22.20
C LYS A 222 6.64 -2.09 23.59
N ALA A 223 7.61 -2.98 23.77
CA ALA A 223 7.88 -3.58 25.09
C ALA A 223 8.40 -2.52 26.09
N LEU A 224 9.29 -1.62 25.62
CA LEU A 224 9.81 -0.52 26.44
C LEU A 224 8.73 0.50 26.81
N GLU A 225 7.72 0.71 25.95
CA GLU A 225 6.59 1.60 26.25
C GLU A 225 5.76 1.15 27.46
N LYS A 226 5.79 -0.12 27.81
CA LYS A 226 5.14 -0.65 29.00
C LYS A 226 5.89 -0.31 30.31
N LEU A 227 7.15 0.14 30.20
CA LEU A 227 7.94 0.57 31.35
C LEU A 227 7.52 1.99 31.81
N SER A 228 7.70 2.24 33.10
CA SER A 228 7.42 3.58 33.63
C SER A 228 8.30 4.66 32.96
N PRO A 229 7.84 5.90 32.85
CA PRO A 229 8.65 6.99 32.28
C PRO A 229 10.03 7.16 32.97
N LYS A 230 10.09 6.96 34.29
CA LYS A 230 11.34 6.99 35.04
C LYS A 230 12.33 5.89 34.69
N THR A 231 11.82 4.71 34.35
CA THR A 231 12.64 3.57 33.91
C THR A 231 13.15 3.79 32.49
N ARG A 232 12.29 4.33 31.59
CA ARG A 232 12.67 4.63 30.20
C ARG A 232 13.78 5.69 30.08
N GLN A 233 13.84 6.66 31.00
CA GLN A 233 14.89 7.68 31.02
C GLN A 233 16.27 7.17 31.46
N LYS A 234 16.35 5.96 32.02
CA LYS A 234 17.60 5.35 32.49
C LYS A 234 18.19 4.31 31.49
N LEU A 235 17.47 3.99 30.44
CA LEU A 235 17.88 3.12 29.33
C LEU A 235 18.30 3.93 28.10
#